data_6ed21a343c18df1f4ac1866f8dba779a
#
_entry.id   6ed21a343c18df1f4ac1866f8dba779a
#
_cell.length_a   1.000
_cell.length_b   1.000
_cell.length_c   1.000
_cell.angle_alpha   90.00
_cell.angle_beta   90.00
_cell.angle_gamma   90.00
#
_symmetry.space_group_name_H-M   'P 1'
#
loop_
_entity.id
_entity.type
_entity.pdbx_description
1 polymer ?
#
loop_
_entity_poly.entity_id
_entity_poly.type
_entity_poly.pdbx_seq_one_letter_code
_entity_poly.pdbx_strand_id
1 'polypeptide(L)'
;MRDTRDSLFRRLLKRWSYKSRTKKFELLQEVFPAKPGDLVLDVGASGEVFLSYALEDVYPYPDRIVAGGVEAHQIVAARRCYPQPRFALFDGCALPFADQSFDLVFSNAVIEHILGSGRQKKFAEEIRRVGKSWFVTTPNFWYPFETHHHLPFFQFLPRPLQMEYNRLFGTHIAKGTVQDLALLSARQLQALFPTGQVAKVRVTFWPETLVAYYIHPERSVATAAE
;
A
#
# COMPACT_ATOMS: atom_id res chain seq x y z
N MET A 1 29.89 -4.03 21.68
CA MET A 1 29.95 -4.65 20.33
C MET A 1 28.58 -4.59 19.71
N ARG A 2 28.32 -3.69 18.70
CA ARG A 2 27.07 -3.64 17.95
C ARG A 2 27.05 -4.87 17.04
N ASP A 3 26.01 -5.67 17.17
CA ASP A 3 25.84 -6.93 16.47
C ASP A 3 25.83 -6.69 14.94
N THR A 4 26.89 -7.10 14.27
CA THR A 4 27.10 -6.95 12.83
C THR A 4 26.07 -7.76 12.00
N ARG A 5 25.47 -8.81 12.60
CA ARG A 5 24.41 -9.63 11.97
C ARG A 5 23.12 -8.84 11.83
N ASP A 6 22.75 -8.03 12.83
CA ASP A 6 21.55 -7.19 12.79
C ASP A 6 21.66 -6.12 11.68
N SER A 7 22.86 -5.63 11.39
CA SER A 7 23.11 -4.65 10.33
C SER A 7 22.97 -5.23 8.90
N LEU A 8 23.43 -6.46 8.67
CA LEU A 8 23.33 -7.13 7.37
C LEU A 8 21.89 -7.52 7.05
N PHE A 9 21.18 -8.12 8.00
CA PHE A 9 19.79 -8.50 7.86
C PHE A 9 18.90 -7.28 7.56
N ARG A 10 19.07 -6.18 8.29
CA ARG A 10 18.37 -4.92 8.03
C ARG A 10 18.66 -4.34 6.65
N ARG A 11 19.90 -4.45 6.15
CA ARG A 11 20.27 -4.03 4.80
C ARG A 11 19.56 -4.88 3.74
N LEU A 12 19.49 -6.18 3.95
CA LEU A 12 18.79 -7.10 3.04
C LEU A 12 17.29 -6.82 3.02
N LEU A 13 16.66 -6.61 4.18
CA LEU A 13 15.24 -6.24 4.29
C LEU A 13 14.95 -4.91 3.59
N LYS A 14 15.76 -3.88 3.82
CA LYS A 14 15.62 -2.60 3.14
C LYS A 14 15.73 -2.74 1.62
N ARG A 15 16.72 -3.51 1.15
CA ARG A 15 16.93 -3.75 -0.27
C ARG A 15 15.78 -4.54 -0.91
N TRP A 16 15.23 -5.50 -0.19
CA TRP A 16 14.06 -6.25 -0.61
C TRP A 16 12.80 -5.35 -0.65
N SER A 17 12.55 -4.60 0.42
CA SER A 17 11.43 -3.65 0.49
C SER A 17 11.50 -2.61 -0.63
N TYR A 18 12.68 -2.06 -0.91
CA TYR A 18 12.91 -1.14 -2.02
C TYR A 18 12.55 -1.79 -3.37
N LYS A 19 13.05 -2.99 -3.65
CA LYS A 19 12.73 -3.72 -4.89
C LYS A 19 11.23 -4.01 -5.05
N SER A 20 10.55 -4.38 -3.96
CA SER A 20 9.11 -4.61 -4.00
C SER A 20 8.33 -3.35 -4.36
N ARG A 21 8.73 -2.22 -3.80
CA ARG A 21 8.12 -0.92 -4.11
C ARG A 21 8.39 -0.50 -5.54
N THR A 22 9.64 -0.59 -6.00
CA THR A 22 9.99 -0.28 -7.39
C THR A 22 9.10 -1.03 -8.37
N LYS A 23 8.96 -2.35 -8.21
CA LYS A 23 8.10 -3.17 -9.09
C LYS A 23 6.62 -2.77 -9.05
N LYS A 24 6.11 -2.32 -7.90
CA LYS A 24 4.72 -1.82 -7.83
C LYS A 24 4.57 -0.53 -8.63
N PHE A 25 5.54 0.38 -8.54
CA PHE A 25 5.51 1.63 -9.31
C PHE A 25 5.79 1.42 -10.79
N GLU A 26 6.65 0.47 -11.16
CA GLU A 26 6.82 0.06 -12.57
C GLU A 26 5.48 -0.41 -13.15
N LEU A 27 4.76 -1.29 -12.43
CA LEU A 27 3.42 -1.72 -12.83
C LEU A 27 2.42 -0.54 -12.89
N LEU A 28 2.45 0.36 -11.90
CA LEU A 28 1.59 1.55 -11.92
C LEU A 28 1.87 2.41 -13.16
N GLN A 29 3.13 2.68 -13.48
CA GLN A 29 3.52 3.48 -14.65
C GLN A 29 3.14 2.79 -15.97
N GLU A 30 3.23 1.46 -16.02
CA GLU A 30 2.81 0.67 -17.18
C GLU A 30 1.29 0.77 -17.43
N VAL A 31 0.48 0.58 -16.37
CA VAL A 31 -0.98 0.55 -16.52
C VAL A 31 -1.63 1.94 -16.48
N PHE A 32 -0.99 2.90 -15.82
CA PHE A 32 -1.45 4.28 -15.69
C PHE A 32 -0.28 5.26 -15.97
N PRO A 33 0.12 5.48 -17.21
CA PRO A 33 1.08 6.51 -17.57
C PRO A 33 0.58 7.88 -17.13
N ALA A 34 1.38 8.56 -16.28
CA ALA A 34 0.99 9.84 -15.69
C ALA A 34 0.90 10.95 -16.74
N LYS A 35 -0.14 11.79 -16.67
CA LYS A 35 -0.32 12.98 -17.51
C LYS A 35 -0.34 14.25 -16.63
N PRO A 36 0.09 15.42 -17.14
CA PRO A 36 0.15 16.66 -16.36
C PRO A 36 -1.17 17.11 -15.73
N GLY A 37 -2.30 16.73 -16.35
CA GLY A 37 -3.65 17.09 -15.89
C GLY A 37 -4.25 16.15 -14.86
N ASP A 38 -3.64 14.98 -14.63
CA ASP A 38 -4.21 13.97 -13.75
C ASP A 38 -4.26 14.43 -12.30
N LEU A 39 -5.41 14.33 -11.68
CA LEU A 39 -5.60 14.52 -10.24
C LEU A 39 -5.56 13.16 -9.54
N VAL A 40 -4.64 12.99 -8.61
CA VAL A 40 -4.38 11.73 -7.92
C VAL A 40 -4.73 11.86 -6.44
N LEU A 41 -5.45 10.85 -5.91
CA LEU A 41 -5.66 10.69 -4.47
C LEU A 41 -4.78 9.56 -3.94
N ASP A 42 -3.91 9.86 -2.97
CA ASP A 42 -3.19 8.84 -2.19
C ASP A 42 -3.87 8.61 -0.85
N VAL A 43 -4.45 7.42 -0.67
CA VAL A 43 -5.16 7.01 0.54
C VAL A 43 -4.25 6.19 1.43
N GLY A 44 -3.86 6.77 2.58
CA GLY A 44 -2.94 6.18 3.54
C GLY A 44 -1.53 6.72 3.45
N ALA A 45 -1.39 7.99 3.07
CA ALA A 45 -0.11 8.67 3.08
C ALA A 45 0.54 8.66 4.47
N SER A 46 1.83 8.34 4.51
CA SER A 46 2.61 8.24 5.74
C SER A 46 3.85 9.13 5.66
N GLY A 47 4.14 9.83 6.76
CA GLY A 47 5.38 10.60 6.93
C GLY A 47 6.59 9.77 7.40
N GLU A 48 6.50 8.45 7.39
CA GLU A 48 7.62 7.58 7.73
C GLU A 48 8.69 7.57 6.63
N VAL A 49 9.57 8.55 6.69
CA VAL A 49 10.71 8.75 5.76
C VAL A 49 11.73 7.60 5.77
N PHE A 50 11.60 6.67 6.70
CA PHE A 50 12.53 5.52 6.83
C PHE A 50 12.56 4.58 5.63
N LEU A 51 11.57 4.71 4.75
CA LEU A 51 11.43 3.86 3.59
C LEU A 51 11.16 4.72 2.34
N SER A 52 12.06 5.66 2.01
CA SER A 52 12.01 6.45 0.78
C SER A 52 11.50 5.61 -0.40
N TYR A 53 10.50 6.06 -1.08
CA TYR A 53 9.76 5.48 -2.20
C TYR A 53 8.24 5.45 -1.93
N ALA A 54 7.70 6.61 -1.60
CA ALA A 54 6.26 6.88 -1.57
C ALA A 54 5.79 7.29 -2.97
N LEU A 55 4.48 7.40 -3.17
CA LEU A 55 3.94 7.93 -4.44
C LEU A 55 4.46 9.35 -4.70
N GLU A 56 4.57 10.16 -3.65
CA GLU A 56 5.03 11.54 -3.67
C GLU A 56 6.50 11.69 -4.13
N ASP A 57 7.32 10.63 -3.98
CA ASP A 57 8.70 10.61 -4.47
C ASP A 57 8.81 10.31 -5.96
N VAL A 58 7.85 9.57 -6.52
CA VAL A 58 7.99 8.95 -7.85
C VAL A 58 6.97 9.46 -8.88
N TYR A 59 5.86 10.06 -8.43
CA TYR A 59 4.86 10.59 -9.34
C TYR A 59 5.37 11.89 -10.01
N PRO A 60 5.33 12.00 -11.34
CA PRO A 60 5.95 13.14 -12.04
C PRO A 60 5.34 14.51 -11.72
N TYR A 61 4.11 14.55 -11.22
CA TYR A 61 3.34 15.77 -10.95
C TYR A 61 2.87 15.80 -9.47
N PRO A 62 3.78 15.97 -8.50
CA PRO A 62 3.45 15.86 -7.07
C PRO A 62 2.49 16.96 -6.59
N ASP A 63 2.43 18.12 -7.24
CA ASP A 63 1.45 19.18 -7.02
C ASP A 63 0.01 18.79 -7.38
N ARG A 64 -0.16 17.71 -8.14
CA ARG A 64 -1.45 17.10 -8.51
C ARG A 64 -1.90 15.99 -7.57
N ILE A 65 -1.14 15.71 -6.51
CA ILE A 65 -1.50 14.71 -5.51
C ILE A 65 -2.27 15.38 -4.37
N VAL A 66 -3.41 14.77 -4.02
CA VAL A 66 -4.07 14.94 -2.72
C VAL A 66 -3.77 13.68 -1.91
N ALA A 67 -3.15 13.81 -0.75
CA ALA A 67 -2.69 12.68 0.05
C ALA A 67 -3.28 12.77 1.47
N GLY A 68 -3.59 11.63 2.09
CA GLY A 68 -4.10 11.68 3.45
C GLY A 68 -4.46 10.35 4.07
N GLY A 69 -4.99 10.42 5.27
CA GLY A 69 -5.35 9.26 6.10
C GLY A 69 -5.93 9.71 7.43
N VAL A 70 -6.07 8.78 8.37
CA VAL A 70 -6.71 9.01 9.67
C VAL A 70 -5.76 9.58 10.74
N GLU A 71 -4.44 9.45 10.56
CA GLU A 71 -3.47 9.77 11.61
C GLU A 71 -2.85 11.16 11.43
N ALA A 72 -3.33 12.13 12.22
CA ALA A 72 -2.89 13.52 12.12
C ALA A 72 -1.36 13.71 12.22
N HIS A 73 -0.68 12.95 13.09
CA HIS A 73 0.77 13.03 13.25
C HIS A 73 1.52 12.57 12.00
N GLN A 74 1.02 11.54 11.29
CA GLN A 74 1.57 11.07 10.02
C GLN A 74 1.40 12.12 8.92
N ILE A 75 0.23 12.73 8.85
CA ILE A 75 -0.06 13.81 7.88
C ILE A 75 0.84 15.03 8.11
N VAL A 76 1.04 15.42 9.36
CA VAL A 76 1.98 16.52 9.70
C VAL A 76 3.42 16.15 9.30
N ALA A 77 3.85 14.92 9.55
CA ALA A 77 5.18 14.45 9.15
C ALA A 77 5.33 14.40 7.63
N ALA A 78 4.34 13.84 6.91
CA ALA A 78 4.33 13.76 5.45
C ALA A 78 4.41 15.15 4.80
N ARG A 79 3.64 16.12 5.29
CA ARG A 79 3.65 17.50 4.79
C ARG A 79 5.00 18.20 4.94
N ARG A 80 5.80 17.82 5.95
CA ARG A 80 7.16 18.34 6.12
C ARG A 80 8.15 17.74 5.12
N CYS A 81 7.93 16.47 4.74
CA CYS A 81 8.79 15.75 3.82
C CYS A 81 8.47 16.08 2.36
N TYR A 82 7.19 16.28 2.06
CA TYR A 82 6.65 16.47 0.71
C TYR A 82 5.87 17.79 0.67
N PRO A 83 6.50 18.91 0.31
CA PRO A 83 5.84 20.24 0.33
C PRO A 83 4.85 20.47 -0.83
N GLN A 84 4.91 19.70 -1.89
CA GLN A 84 4.13 19.91 -3.12
C GLN A 84 2.72 19.29 -3.07
N PRO A 85 2.51 18.04 -2.58
CA PRO A 85 1.19 17.49 -2.43
C PRO A 85 0.30 18.25 -1.45
N ARG A 86 -1.01 18.15 -1.64
CA ARG A 86 -2.00 18.65 -0.69
C ARG A 86 -2.34 17.54 0.30
N PHE A 87 -2.21 17.83 1.59
CA PHE A 87 -2.48 16.85 2.64
C PHE A 87 -3.77 17.15 3.38
N ALA A 88 -4.59 16.11 3.64
CA ALA A 88 -5.85 16.18 4.37
C ALA A 88 -6.04 15.01 5.32
N LEU A 89 -6.86 15.19 6.36
CA LEU A 89 -7.30 14.13 7.25
C LEU A 89 -8.63 13.57 6.73
N PHE A 90 -8.71 12.26 6.51
CA PHE A 90 -9.93 11.58 6.15
C PHE A 90 -9.88 10.08 6.49
N ASP A 91 -11.05 9.46 6.67
CA ASP A 91 -11.17 8.00 6.75
C ASP A 91 -11.33 7.44 5.34
N GLY A 92 -10.47 6.49 4.93
CA GLY A 92 -10.58 5.81 3.65
C GLY A 92 -11.88 5.00 3.47
N CYS A 93 -12.61 4.75 4.56
CA CYS A 93 -13.95 4.12 4.53
C CYS A 93 -15.09 5.13 4.37
N ALA A 94 -14.79 6.45 4.32
CA ALA A 94 -15.78 7.54 4.17
C ALA A 94 -15.06 8.76 3.58
N LEU A 95 -14.67 8.67 2.31
CA LEU A 95 -13.89 9.71 1.63
C LEU A 95 -14.74 10.98 1.38
N PRO A 96 -14.29 12.17 1.80
CA PRO A 96 -15.06 13.42 1.69
C PRO A 96 -14.96 14.04 0.29
N PHE A 97 -15.00 13.21 -0.75
CA PHE A 97 -14.84 13.63 -2.14
C PHE A 97 -16.03 13.17 -2.98
N ALA A 98 -16.32 13.90 -4.04
CA ALA A 98 -17.39 13.54 -5.00
C ALA A 98 -17.02 12.26 -5.80
N ASP A 99 -18.03 11.62 -6.36
CA ASP A 99 -17.85 10.48 -7.24
C ASP A 99 -16.96 10.85 -8.43
N GLN A 100 -16.05 9.94 -8.79
CA GLN A 100 -15.15 10.08 -9.94
C GLN A 100 -14.38 11.42 -10.01
N SER A 101 -14.09 12.02 -8.84
CA SER A 101 -13.39 13.29 -8.76
C SER A 101 -11.87 13.18 -8.95
N PHE A 102 -11.32 11.96 -8.92
CA PHE A 102 -9.90 11.70 -9.15
C PHE A 102 -9.68 10.81 -10.38
N ASP A 103 -8.67 11.14 -11.17
CA ASP A 103 -8.29 10.35 -12.33
C ASP A 103 -7.64 9.02 -11.90
N LEU A 104 -6.93 9.03 -10.75
CA LEU A 104 -6.39 7.85 -10.09
C LEU A 104 -6.60 7.93 -8.58
N VAL A 105 -7.08 6.85 -7.98
CA VAL A 105 -6.96 6.62 -6.53
C VAL A 105 -5.91 5.55 -6.29
N PHE A 106 -4.87 5.94 -5.57
CA PHE A 106 -3.77 5.06 -5.17
C PHE A 106 -3.88 4.73 -3.68
N SER A 107 -3.58 3.50 -3.30
CA SER A 107 -3.43 3.12 -1.89
C SER A 107 -2.42 1.99 -1.76
N ASN A 108 -1.41 2.17 -0.93
CA ASN A 108 -0.31 1.23 -0.81
C ASN A 108 -0.19 0.67 0.61
N ALA A 109 -0.53 -0.61 0.77
CA ALA A 109 -0.41 -1.33 2.04
C ALA A 109 -1.23 -0.68 3.18
N VAL A 110 -2.51 -0.40 2.92
CA VAL A 110 -3.45 0.22 3.88
C VAL A 110 -4.60 -0.72 4.22
N ILE A 111 -5.18 -1.39 3.22
CA ILE A 111 -6.39 -2.18 3.38
C ILE A 111 -6.26 -3.31 4.41
N GLU A 112 -5.07 -3.86 4.60
CA GLU A 112 -4.75 -4.87 5.61
C GLU A 112 -4.84 -4.36 7.05
N HIS A 113 -4.69 -3.04 7.26
CA HIS A 113 -4.83 -2.40 8.56
C HIS A 113 -6.28 -2.04 8.92
N ILE A 114 -7.18 -2.18 7.96
CA ILE A 114 -8.60 -1.87 8.15
C ILE A 114 -9.28 -3.08 8.80
N LEU A 115 -9.45 -3.01 10.12
CA LEU A 115 -10.07 -4.04 10.92
C LEU A 115 -11.57 -3.79 11.07
N GLY A 116 -12.30 -4.87 11.39
CA GLY A 116 -13.72 -4.85 11.63
C GLY A 116 -14.56 -5.32 10.43
N SER A 117 -15.70 -5.92 10.77
CA SER A 117 -16.60 -6.53 9.79
C SER A 117 -17.09 -5.51 8.77
N GLY A 118 -16.88 -5.81 7.49
CA GLY A 118 -17.35 -4.99 6.37
C GLY A 118 -16.57 -3.70 6.11
N ARG A 119 -15.61 -3.29 6.95
CA ARG A 119 -14.87 -2.04 6.73
C ARG A 119 -13.97 -2.09 5.50
N GLN A 120 -13.30 -3.21 5.23
CA GLN A 120 -12.52 -3.37 3.98
C GLN A 120 -13.41 -3.26 2.75
N LYS A 121 -14.66 -3.73 2.82
CA LYS A 121 -15.66 -3.56 1.75
C LYS A 121 -16.00 -2.08 1.55
N LYS A 122 -16.28 -1.35 2.62
CA LYS A 122 -16.55 0.11 2.56
C LYS A 122 -15.36 0.86 1.97
N PHE A 123 -14.14 0.53 2.39
CA PHE A 123 -12.92 1.11 1.83
C PHE A 123 -12.84 0.89 0.31
N ALA A 124 -13.05 -0.35 -0.14
CA ALA A 124 -13.01 -0.67 -1.56
C ALA A 124 -14.15 0.01 -2.36
N GLU A 125 -15.33 0.16 -1.75
CA GLU A 125 -16.45 0.91 -2.34
C GLU A 125 -16.11 2.39 -2.51
N GLU A 126 -15.52 3.03 -1.51
CA GLU A 126 -15.10 4.43 -1.56
C GLU A 126 -13.97 4.67 -2.59
N ILE A 127 -12.95 3.82 -2.61
CA ILE A 127 -11.90 3.87 -3.64
C ILE A 127 -12.49 3.86 -5.06
N ARG A 128 -13.43 2.93 -5.31
CA ARG A 128 -14.10 2.80 -6.62
C ARG A 128 -15.08 3.93 -6.90
N ARG A 129 -15.67 4.53 -5.87
CA ARG A 129 -16.61 5.64 -6.01
C ARG A 129 -15.90 6.92 -6.41
N VAL A 130 -14.80 7.27 -5.73
CA VAL A 130 -14.13 8.57 -5.95
C VAL A 130 -13.15 8.55 -7.12
N GLY A 131 -12.65 7.38 -7.52
CA GLY A 131 -11.66 7.22 -8.59
C GLY A 131 -12.27 6.80 -9.91
N LYS A 132 -11.90 7.46 -11.00
CA LYS A 132 -12.12 6.95 -12.36
C LYS A 132 -11.29 5.70 -12.62
N SER A 133 -10.02 5.74 -12.19
CA SER A 133 -9.12 4.59 -12.12
C SER A 133 -8.64 4.39 -10.70
N TRP A 134 -8.19 3.19 -10.35
CA TRP A 134 -7.66 2.92 -9.03
C TRP A 134 -6.58 1.84 -9.05
N PHE A 135 -5.66 1.94 -8.07
CA PHE A 135 -4.53 1.03 -7.88
C PHE A 135 -4.29 0.82 -6.39
N VAL A 136 -4.62 -0.37 -5.89
CA VAL A 136 -4.58 -0.71 -4.46
C VAL A 136 -3.65 -1.89 -4.25
N THR A 137 -2.68 -1.75 -3.36
CA THR A 137 -1.73 -2.81 -3.05
C THR A 137 -1.92 -3.33 -1.63
N THR A 138 -1.64 -4.61 -1.41
CA THR A 138 -1.65 -5.24 -0.08
C THR A 138 -0.70 -6.42 -0.05
N PRO A 139 -0.10 -6.78 1.10
CA PRO A 139 0.64 -8.03 1.24
C PRO A 139 -0.24 -9.24 0.93
N ASN A 140 0.36 -10.25 0.29
CA ASN A 140 -0.34 -11.49 -0.01
C ASN A 140 -0.41 -12.37 1.24
N PHE A 141 -1.61 -12.71 1.71
CA PHE A 141 -1.80 -13.63 2.84
C PHE A 141 -1.00 -14.94 2.69
N TRP A 142 -0.88 -15.47 1.47
CA TRP A 142 -0.17 -16.72 1.21
C TRP A 142 1.35 -16.59 1.06
N TYR A 143 1.88 -15.38 1.19
CA TYR A 143 3.33 -15.20 1.19
C TYR A 143 3.91 -15.74 2.52
N PRO A 144 4.90 -16.65 2.48
CA PRO A 144 5.33 -17.34 3.69
C PRO A 144 6.09 -16.48 4.70
N PHE A 145 6.46 -15.26 4.34
CA PHE A 145 7.16 -14.32 5.22
C PHE A 145 6.29 -13.11 5.53
N GLU A 146 5.88 -12.97 6.79
CA GLU A 146 5.05 -11.84 7.21
C GLU A 146 5.90 -10.57 7.31
N THR A 147 5.53 -9.53 6.55
CA THR A 147 6.37 -8.37 6.29
C THR A 147 6.36 -7.31 7.39
N HIS A 148 5.35 -7.28 8.25
CA HIS A 148 5.25 -6.35 9.38
C HIS A 148 6.03 -6.83 10.60
N HIS A 149 5.96 -8.12 10.88
CA HIS A 149 6.67 -8.74 12.00
C HIS A 149 8.05 -9.30 11.60
N HIS A 150 8.32 -9.39 10.29
CA HIS A 150 9.53 -9.97 9.72
C HIS A 150 9.79 -11.43 10.16
N LEU A 151 8.70 -12.21 10.27
CA LEU A 151 8.74 -13.59 10.73
C LEU A 151 8.14 -14.54 9.68
N PRO A 152 8.79 -15.68 9.38
CA PRO A 152 8.23 -16.68 8.49
C PRO A 152 6.99 -17.33 9.10
N PHE A 153 5.98 -17.59 8.27
CA PHE A 153 4.74 -18.31 8.61
C PHE A 153 3.90 -17.70 9.75
N PHE A 154 4.22 -16.49 10.18
CA PHE A 154 3.63 -15.82 11.33
C PHE A 154 2.09 -15.69 11.24
N GLN A 155 1.58 -15.29 10.09
CA GLN A 155 0.15 -15.07 9.85
C GLN A 155 -0.71 -16.35 9.89
N PHE A 156 -0.09 -17.52 9.80
CA PHE A 156 -0.78 -18.82 9.86
C PHE A 156 -0.94 -19.35 11.30
N LEU A 157 -0.26 -18.74 12.27
CA LEU A 157 -0.30 -19.17 13.66
C LEU A 157 -1.54 -18.61 14.38
N PRO A 158 -2.12 -19.36 15.34
CA PRO A 158 -3.11 -18.82 16.27
C PRO A 158 -2.51 -17.68 17.12
N ARG A 159 -3.33 -16.71 17.52
CA ARG A 159 -2.89 -15.50 18.24
C ARG A 159 -1.96 -15.77 19.43
N PRO A 160 -2.21 -16.72 20.34
CA PRO A 160 -1.30 -17.01 21.46
C PRO A 160 0.10 -17.41 20.98
N LEU A 161 0.17 -18.23 19.92
CA LEU A 161 1.45 -18.63 19.32
C LEU A 161 2.14 -17.50 18.59
N GLN A 162 1.40 -16.58 17.95
CA GLN A 162 1.97 -15.37 17.36
C GLN A 162 2.66 -14.50 18.43
N MET A 163 2.02 -14.32 19.57
CA MET A 163 2.58 -13.54 20.68
C MET A 163 3.89 -14.15 21.19
N GLU A 164 3.90 -15.44 21.44
CA GLU A 164 5.09 -16.14 21.92
C GLU A 164 6.20 -16.18 20.86
N TYR A 165 5.85 -16.45 19.60
CA TYR A 165 6.80 -16.44 18.49
C TYR A 165 7.44 -15.06 18.30
N ASN A 166 6.63 -13.98 18.37
CA ASN A 166 7.15 -12.62 18.29
C ASN A 166 8.00 -12.25 19.49
N ARG A 167 7.65 -12.74 20.69
CA ARG A 167 8.45 -12.53 21.90
C ARG A 167 9.84 -13.16 21.80
N LEU A 168 9.94 -14.36 21.22
CA LEU A 168 11.19 -15.11 21.11
C LEU A 168 12.04 -14.65 19.93
N PHE A 169 11.44 -14.43 18.77
CA PHE A 169 12.14 -14.25 17.50
C PHE A 169 11.86 -12.89 16.83
N GLY A 170 10.95 -12.09 17.37
CA GLY A 170 10.58 -10.80 16.80
C GLY A 170 11.77 -9.84 16.69
N THR A 171 11.79 -9.04 15.64
CA THR A 171 12.79 -7.98 15.45
C THR A 171 12.59 -6.87 16.48
N HIS A 172 13.63 -6.06 16.73
CA HIS A 172 13.54 -4.93 17.67
C HIS A 172 12.44 -3.92 17.35
N ILE A 173 11.96 -3.88 16.09
CA ILE A 173 10.88 -2.98 15.64
C ILE A 173 9.51 -3.49 16.11
N ALA A 174 9.30 -4.81 16.12
CA ALA A 174 8.00 -5.43 16.44
C ALA A 174 8.01 -6.28 17.72
N LYS A 175 9.14 -6.33 18.44
CA LYS A 175 9.30 -7.21 19.61
C LYS A 175 8.33 -6.83 20.73
N GLY A 176 7.49 -7.78 21.11
CA GLY A 176 6.50 -7.61 22.19
C GLY A 176 5.17 -6.99 21.75
N THR A 177 5.06 -6.49 20.51
CA THR A 177 3.80 -5.95 19.97
C THR A 177 3.37 -6.77 18.76
N VAL A 178 2.20 -7.37 18.81
CA VAL A 178 1.62 -8.08 17.67
C VAL A 178 0.53 -7.19 17.08
N GLN A 179 0.80 -6.66 15.90
CA GLN A 179 -0.15 -5.85 15.17
C GLN A 179 -1.26 -6.73 14.60
N ASP A 180 -2.50 -6.30 14.75
CA ASP A 180 -3.64 -6.96 14.12
C ASP A 180 -3.70 -6.56 12.64
N LEU A 181 -3.74 -7.57 11.77
CA LEU A 181 -3.79 -7.39 10.33
C LEU A 181 -4.90 -8.25 9.73
N ALA A 182 -5.66 -7.68 8.83
CA ALA A 182 -6.67 -8.36 8.04
C ALA A 182 -6.12 -8.64 6.62
N LEU A 183 -5.08 -9.47 6.54
CA LEU A 183 -4.42 -9.84 5.30
C LEU A 183 -5.39 -10.52 4.32
N LEU A 184 -5.24 -10.23 3.03
CA LEU A 184 -6.11 -10.72 1.97
C LEU A 184 -5.42 -11.73 1.06
N SER A 185 -6.15 -12.75 0.64
CA SER A 185 -5.80 -13.57 -0.51
C SER A 185 -6.21 -12.87 -1.82
N ALA A 186 -5.66 -13.29 -2.95
CA ALA A 186 -6.02 -12.75 -4.26
C ALA A 186 -7.54 -12.88 -4.55
N ARG A 187 -8.17 -13.98 -4.12
CA ARG A 187 -9.61 -14.19 -4.27
C ARG A 187 -10.44 -13.19 -3.46
N GLN A 188 -10.03 -12.92 -2.22
CA GLN A 188 -10.71 -11.94 -1.36
C GLN A 188 -10.52 -10.52 -1.91
N LEU A 189 -9.31 -10.17 -2.35
CA LEU A 189 -9.04 -8.88 -2.96
C LEU A 189 -9.86 -8.69 -4.24
N GLN A 190 -9.95 -9.72 -5.11
CA GLN A 190 -10.80 -9.68 -6.31
C GLN A 190 -12.28 -9.51 -5.98
N ALA A 191 -12.77 -10.11 -4.89
CA ALA A 191 -14.15 -9.93 -4.45
C ALA A 191 -14.46 -8.50 -3.98
N LEU A 192 -13.48 -7.79 -3.42
CA LEU A 192 -13.59 -6.39 -3.04
C LEU A 192 -13.55 -5.44 -4.25
N PHE A 193 -12.80 -5.84 -5.29
CA PHE A 193 -12.60 -5.07 -6.53
C PHE A 193 -13.04 -5.86 -7.77
N PRO A 194 -14.36 -6.15 -7.91
CA PRO A 194 -14.87 -7.10 -8.92
C PRO A 194 -14.69 -6.62 -10.36
N THR A 195 -14.67 -5.31 -10.61
CA THR A 195 -14.52 -4.73 -11.96
C THR A 195 -13.05 -4.59 -12.38
N GLY A 196 -12.11 -4.79 -11.45
CA GLY A 196 -10.68 -4.67 -11.72
C GLY A 196 -9.98 -6.00 -11.95
N GLN A 197 -8.68 -5.89 -12.14
CA GLN A 197 -7.76 -7.03 -12.26
C GLN A 197 -6.93 -7.15 -10.98
N VAL A 198 -6.51 -8.37 -10.63
CA VAL A 198 -5.58 -8.61 -9.52
C VAL A 198 -4.27 -9.17 -10.08
N ALA A 199 -3.24 -8.32 -10.08
CA ALA A 199 -1.87 -8.70 -10.40
C ALA A 199 -1.13 -9.20 -9.15
N LYS A 200 -0.11 -10.04 -9.39
CA LYS A 200 0.79 -10.58 -8.37
C LYS A 200 2.20 -10.08 -8.61
N VAL A 201 2.66 -9.17 -7.77
CA VAL A 201 4.03 -8.64 -7.84
C VAL A 201 4.99 -9.56 -7.09
N ARG A 202 6.15 -9.82 -7.71
CA ARG A 202 7.18 -10.74 -7.21
C ARG A 202 8.55 -10.08 -7.20
N VAL A 203 9.22 -10.09 -6.07
CA VAL A 203 10.66 -9.84 -5.96
C VAL A 203 11.41 -11.17 -5.81
N THR A 204 10.76 -12.14 -5.16
CA THR A 204 11.21 -13.53 -5.03
C THR A 204 10.47 -14.42 -6.03
N PHE A 205 10.67 -15.72 -5.97
CA PHE A 205 9.89 -16.68 -6.76
C PHE A 205 8.40 -16.74 -6.34
N TRP A 206 8.08 -16.33 -5.11
CA TRP A 206 6.72 -16.31 -4.57
C TRP A 206 6.15 -14.87 -4.59
N PRO A 207 4.88 -14.67 -4.96
CA PRO A 207 4.29 -13.34 -4.97
C PRO A 207 4.05 -12.80 -3.56
N GLU A 208 4.78 -11.76 -3.18
CA GLU A 208 4.65 -11.13 -1.86
C GLU A 208 3.56 -10.06 -1.80
N THR A 209 3.28 -9.41 -2.93
CA THR A 209 2.29 -8.32 -2.99
C THR A 209 1.20 -8.65 -4.00
N LEU A 210 -0.03 -8.35 -3.63
CA LEU A 210 -1.19 -8.31 -4.51
C LEU A 210 -1.49 -6.86 -4.89
N VAL A 211 -1.91 -6.66 -6.13
CA VAL A 211 -2.30 -5.35 -6.66
C VAL A 211 -3.66 -5.48 -7.33
N ALA A 212 -4.67 -4.85 -6.77
CA ALA A 212 -5.95 -4.68 -7.46
C ALA A 212 -5.93 -3.35 -8.21
N TYR A 213 -6.24 -3.35 -9.50
CA TYR A 213 -6.29 -2.14 -10.30
C TYR A 213 -7.39 -2.17 -11.37
N TYR A 214 -7.82 -0.98 -11.73
CA TYR A 214 -8.72 -0.74 -12.84
C TYR A 214 -8.32 0.57 -13.52
N ILE A 215 -8.26 0.59 -14.82
CA ILE A 215 -7.97 1.77 -15.62
C ILE A 215 -9.19 2.09 -16.49
N HIS A 216 -9.64 3.33 -16.40
CA HIS A 216 -10.81 3.78 -17.18
C HIS A 216 -10.53 3.60 -18.68
N PRO A 217 -11.49 3.05 -19.47
CA PRO A 217 -11.26 2.71 -20.86
C PRO A 217 -10.79 3.87 -21.75
N GLU A 218 -11.30 5.09 -21.52
CA GLU A 218 -10.88 6.28 -22.28
C GLU A 218 -9.38 6.58 -22.16
N ARG A 219 -8.76 6.14 -21.06
CA ARG A 219 -7.33 6.31 -20.85
C ARG A 219 -6.51 5.27 -21.62
N SER A 220 -7.02 4.04 -21.71
CA SER A 220 -6.35 2.94 -22.45
C SER A 220 -6.28 3.19 -23.95
N VAL A 221 -7.26 3.89 -24.54
CA VAL A 221 -7.32 4.18 -25.97
C VAL A 221 -6.30 5.25 -26.38
N ALA A 222 -5.98 6.21 -25.50
CA ALA A 222 -5.05 7.29 -25.80
C ALA A 222 -3.57 6.82 -25.88
N THR A 223 -3.23 5.69 -25.26
CA THR A 223 -1.85 5.13 -25.28
C THR A 223 -1.56 4.30 -26.55
N ALA A 224 -2.60 3.90 -27.29
CA ALA A 224 -2.46 3.13 -28.54
C ALA A 224 -2.41 4.02 -29.81
N ALA A 225 -2.53 5.35 -29.65
CA ALA A 225 -2.61 6.31 -30.75
C ALA A 225 -1.37 7.25 -30.85
N GLU A 226 -0.36 7.05 -30.02
CA GLU A 226 0.97 7.69 -30.10
C GLU A 226 2.00 6.63 -30.50
#